data_447ed397aa9ed99eeded70074c2661b5
#
_entry.id   447ed397aa9ed99eeded70074c2661b5
#
_cell.length_a   1.000
_cell.length_b   1.000
_cell.length_c   1.000
_cell.angle_alpha   90.00
_cell.angle_beta   90.00
_cell.angle_gamma   90.00
#
_symmetry.space_group_name_H-M   'P 1'
#
loop_
_entity.id
_entity.type
_entity.pdbx_description
1 polymer ?
#
loop_
_entity_poly.entity_id
_entity_poly.type
_entity_poly.pdbx_seq_one_letter_code
_entity_poly.pdbx_strand_id
1 'polypeptide(L)'
;MSHKVLVVMGSDSDWSVMETCADQLAKFGIEAEVRVCSAHRTPEVAHHLSSTAANEGYAAVIAAAGHAAHLAGVMAASTTLPVIGVPIDSSALDGLDALLATVQMPPGVPVATVAIGKPGATNAAIFAAQIIG
;
A
#
# COMPACT_ATOMS: atom_id res chain seq x y z
N MET A 1 -17.51 14.80 -0.94
CA MET A 1 -16.49 13.99 -0.28
C MET A 1 -15.55 13.43 -1.32
N SER A 2 -14.25 13.55 -1.05
CA SER A 2 -13.26 12.96 -1.93
C SER A 2 -13.16 11.45 -1.70
N HIS A 3 -13.29 10.66 -2.76
CA HIS A 3 -13.07 9.23 -2.75
C HIS A 3 -11.73 8.97 -3.46
N LYS A 4 -10.65 9.25 -2.74
CA LYS A 4 -9.29 9.20 -3.29
C LYS A 4 -8.39 8.35 -2.40
N VAL A 5 -7.64 7.44 -3.01
CA VAL A 5 -6.73 6.53 -2.32
C VAL A 5 -5.32 6.70 -2.89
N LEU A 6 -4.34 6.79 -2.01
CA LEU A 6 -2.94 6.84 -2.39
C LEU A 6 -2.42 5.40 -2.52
N VAL A 7 -1.92 5.05 -3.70
CA VAL A 7 -1.36 3.73 -3.99
C VAL A 7 0.13 3.89 -4.23
N VAL A 8 0.95 3.31 -3.37
CA VAL A 8 2.40 3.42 -3.44
C VAL A 8 3.01 2.05 -3.62
N MET A 9 4.00 1.95 -4.49
CA MET A 9 4.73 0.70 -4.71
C MET A 9 6.23 0.95 -4.66
N GLY A 10 6.99 0.01 -4.11
CA GLY A 10 8.43 0.18 -3.90
C GLY A 10 9.27 0.10 -5.17
N SER A 11 8.73 -0.43 -6.25
CA SER A 11 9.40 -0.56 -7.53
C SER A 11 8.37 -0.46 -8.65
N ASP A 12 8.78 0.07 -9.80
CA ASP A 12 7.93 0.12 -10.99
C ASP A 12 7.58 -1.28 -11.52
N SER A 13 8.41 -2.28 -11.22
CA SER A 13 8.12 -3.67 -11.58
C SER A 13 6.90 -4.23 -10.84
N ASP A 14 6.49 -3.61 -9.74
CA ASP A 14 5.30 -4.02 -8.99
C ASP A 14 4.00 -3.61 -9.70
N TRP A 15 4.07 -2.77 -10.71
CA TRP A 15 2.89 -2.30 -11.43
C TRP A 15 2.12 -3.45 -12.08
N SER A 16 2.79 -4.49 -12.55
CA SER A 16 2.12 -5.65 -13.14
C SER A 16 1.13 -6.32 -12.18
N VAL A 17 1.37 -6.20 -10.86
CA VAL A 17 0.46 -6.67 -9.81
C VAL A 17 -0.50 -5.55 -9.40
N MET A 18 0.01 -4.35 -9.15
CA MET A 18 -0.77 -3.24 -8.60
C MET A 18 -1.73 -2.60 -9.60
N GLU A 19 -1.55 -2.83 -10.89
CA GLU A 19 -2.53 -2.44 -11.91
C GLU A 19 -3.91 -3.05 -11.59
N THR A 20 -3.91 -4.28 -11.09
CA THR A 20 -5.13 -4.96 -10.64
C THR A 20 -5.84 -4.17 -9.54
N CYS A 21 -5.07 -3.60 -8.61
CA CYS A 21 -5.62 -2.75 -7.55
C CYS A 21 -6.23 -1.47 -8.11
N ALA A 22 -5.49 -0.79 -8.99
CA ALA A 22 -5.95 0.46 -9.61
C ALA A 22 -7.21 0.23 -10.43
N ASP A 23 -7.28 -0.86 -11.20
CA ASP A 23 -8.46 -1.22 -11.99
C ASP A 23 -9.68 -1.46 -11.10
N GLN A 24 -9.48 -2.15 -9.98
CA GLN A 24 -10.57 -2.43 -9.05
C GLN A 24 -11.08 -1.14 -8.37
N LEU A 25 -10.18 -0.23 -8.01
CA LEU A 25 -10.58 1.08 -7.46
C LEU A 25 -11.38 1.87 -8.49
N ALA A 26 -10.95 1.85 -9.75
CA ALA A 26 -11.66 2.54 -10.83
C ALA A 26 -13.09 2.02 -11.01
N LYS A 27 -13.29 0.70 -10.87
CA LYS A 27 -14.62 0.09 -10.94
C LYS A 27 -15.57 0.61 -9.86
N PHE A 28 -15.02 1.01 -8.71
CA PHE A 28 -15.82 1.58 -7.61
C PHE A 28 -15.97 3.10 -7.73
N GLY A 29 -15.41 3.73 -8.76
CA GLY A 29 -15.41 5.18 -8.89
C GLY A 29 -14.47 5.88 -7.91
N ILE A 30 -13.45 5.17 -7.39
CA ILE A 30 -12.47 5.70 -6.46
C ILE A 30 -11.23 6.11 -7.24
N GLU A 31 -10.80 7.36 -7.06
CA GLU A 31 -9.58 7.86 -7.69
C GLU A 31 -8.36 7.24 -7.02
N ALA A 32 -7.47 6.67 -7.82
CA ALA A 32 -6.20 6.13 -7.34
C ALA A 32 -5.06 7.04 -7.81
N GLU A 33 -4.35 7.62 -6.86
CA GLU A 33 -3.09 8.31 -7.14
C GLU A 33 -1.96 7.31 -6.97
N VAL A 34 -1.32 6.94 -8.07
CA VAL A 34 -0.30 5.90 -8.08
C VAL A 34 1.10 6.51 -8.09
N ARG A 35 1.94 6.09 -7.17
CA ARG A 35 3.32 6.56 -7.03
C ARG A 35 4.29 5.40 -6.86
N VAL A 36 5.47 5.50 -7.44
CA VAL A 36 6.59 4.61 -7.14
C VAL A 36 7.47 5.30 -6.10
N CYS A 37 7.70 4.62 -4.97
CA CYS A 37 8.46 5.20 -3.88
C CYS A 37 9.06 4.07 -3.04
N SER A 38 10.38 4.04 -2.93
CA SER A 38 11.08 3.04 -2.13
C SER A 38 11.35 3.55 -0.73
N ALA A 39 10.97 2.77 0.29
CA ALA A 39 11.30 3.10 1.67
C ALA A 39 12.81 3.12 1.91
N HIS A 40 13.55 2.28 1.21
CA HIS A 40 14.99 2.16 1.38
C HIS A 40 15.78 3.19 0.56
N ARG A 41 15.33 3.46 -0.68
CA ARG A 41 16.05 4.33 -1.62
C ARG A 41 15.64 5.78 -1.53
N THR A 42 14.37 6.05 -1.20
CA THR A 42 13.81 7.40 -1.10
C THR A 42 12.98 7.56 0.17
N PRO A 43 13.58 7.39 1.35
CA PRO A 43 12.83 7.43 2.61
C PRO A 43 12.16 8.78 2.87
N GLU A 44 12.76 9.88 2.43
CA GLU A 44 12.18 11.22 2.60
C GLU A 44 10.90 11.39 1.79
N VAL A 45 10.84 10.81 0.58
CA VAL A 45 9.65 10.85 -0.26
C VAL A 45 8.54 10.03 0.39
N ALA A 46 8.86 8.84 0.90
CA ALA A 46 7.89 7.99 1.61
C ALA A 46 7.32 8.71 2.82
N HIS A 47 8.16 9.35 3.62
CA HIS A 47 7.73 10.12 4.78
C HIS A 47 6.84 11.30 4.38
N HIS A 48 7.22 12.06 3.35
CA HIS A 48 6.45 13.20 2.88
C HIS A 48 5.06 12.77 2.39
N LEU A 49 5.00 11.74 1.54
CA LEU A 49 3.72 11.25 1.02
C LEU A 49 2.78 10.80 2.14
N SER A 50 3.29 10.05 3.11
CA SER A 50 2.46 9.55 4.19
C SER A 50 2.04 10.65 5.17
N SER A 51 2.96 11.53 5.55
CA SER A 51 2.67 12.59 6.53
C SER A 51 1.70 13.65 6.00
N THR A 52 1.62 13.84 4.69
CA THR A 52 0.71 14.81 4.07
C THR A 52 -0.59 14.20 3.53
N ALA A 53 -0.69 12.88 3.50
CA ALA A 53 -1.80 12.19 2.82
C ALA A 53 -3.19 12.59 3.36
N ALA A 54 -3.35 12.66 4.68
CA ALA A 54 -4.62 13.03 5.28
C ALA A 54 -5.03 14.46 4.88
N ASN A 55 -4.10 15.40 4.93
CA ASN A 55 -4.36 16.80 4.57
C ASN A 55 -4.65 16.97 3.08
N GLU A 56 -4.13 16.07 2.24
CA GLU A 56 -4.39 16.10 0.80
C GLU A 56 -5.68 15.41 0.40
N GLY A 57 -6.44 14.90 1.36
CA GLY A 57 -7.78 14.37 1.12
C GLY A 57 -7.83 12.89 0.77
N TYR A 58 -6.75 12.15 0.97
CA TYR A 58 -6.78 10.69 0.79
C TYR A 58 -7.55 10.03 1.94
N ALA A 59 -8.31 8.99 1.61
CA ALA A 59 -9.07 8.23 2.60
C ALA A 59 -8.28 7.07 3.18
N ALA A 60 -7.32 6.56 2.43
CA ALA A 60 -6.49 5.42 2.83
C ALA A 60 -5.21 5.39 2.00
N VAL A 61 -4.24 4.63 2.46
CA VAL A 61 -2.98 4.38 1.74
C VAL A 61 -2.88 2.88 1.48
N ILE A 62 -2.60 2.50 0.24
CA ILE A 62 -2.27 1.13 -0.13
C ILE A 62 -0.81 1.12 -0.51
N ALA A 63 -0.02 0.29 0.16
CA ALA A 63 1.42 0.23 -0.05
C ALA A 63 1.87 -1.18 -0.37
N ALA A 64 2.56 -1.35 -1.51
CA ALA A 64 3.02 -2.64 -2.01
C ALA A 64 4.53 -2.68 -2.07
N ALA A 65 5.10 -3.80 -1.63
CA ALA A 65 6.54 -4.03 -1.71
C ALA A 65 6.86 -5.52 -1.67
N GLY A 66 7.96 -5.88 -2.31
CA GLY A 66 8.51 -7.23 -2.26
C GLY A 66 9.77 -7.31 -1.40
N HIS A 67 10.32 -8.51 -1.27
CA HIS A 67 11.55 -8.75 -0.51
C HIS A 67 11.41 -8.25 0.94
N ALA A 68 12.32 -7.42 1.43
CA ALA A 68 12.22 -6.75 2.72
C ALA A 68 11.19 -5.62 2.61
N ALA A 69 9.91 -5.96 2.68
CA ALA A 69 8.79 -5.09 2.34
C ALA A 69 8.45 -4.13 3.49
N HIS A 70 9.27 -3.12 3.69
CA HIS A 70 9.15 -2.15 4.78
C HIS A 70 8.26 -0.95 4.45
N LEU A 71 7.88 -0.76 3.18
CA LEU A 71 7.19 0.46 2.74
C LEU A 71 5.87 0.71 3.51
N ALA A 72 5.03 -0.30 3.64
CA ALA A 72 3.75 -0.13 4.34
C ALA A 72 3.94 0.29 5.80
N GLY A 73 4.89 -0.35 6.50
CA GLY A 73 5.21 0.00 7.88
C GLY A 73 5.80 1.41 8.01
N VAL A 74 6.67 1.80 7.10
CA VAL A 74 7.23 3.16 7.07
C VAL A 74 6.13 4.20 6.86
N MET A 75 5.21 3.95 5.91
CA MET A 75 4.09 4.84 5.68
C MET A 75 3.15 4.91 6.89
N ALA A 76 2.84 3.75 7.49
CA ALA A 76 1.96 3.69 8.67
C ALA A 76 2.52 4.46 9.87
N ALA A 77 3.83 4.53 10.00
CA ALA A 77 4.49 5.26 11.08
C ALA A 77 4.29 6.78 10.99
N SER A 78 3.93 7.30 9.80
CA SER A 78 3.88 8.74 9.55
C SER A 78 2.49 9.25 9.17
N THR A 79 1.45 8.42 9.23
CA THR A 79 0.08 8.82 8.90
C THR A 79 -0.92 8.28 9.92
N THR A 80 -2.03 8.99 10.07
CA THR A 80 -3.18 8.51 10.84
C THR A 80 -4.21 7.80 9.96
N LEU A 81 -4.01 7.79 8.65
CA LEU A 81 -4.90 7.08 7.74
C LEU A 81 -4.69 5.56 7.83
N PRO A 82 -5.73 4.77 7.52
CA PRO A 82 -5.54 3.33 7.37
C PRO A 82 -4.49 3.03 6.29
N VAL A 83 -3.56 2.13 6.60
CA VAL A 83 -2.56 1.64 5.64
C VAL A 83 -2.81 0.17 5.39
N ILE A 84 -2.97 -0.18 4.11
CA ILE A 84 -3.19 -1.54 3.66
C ILE A 84 -1.92 -1.98 2.93
N GLY A 85 -1.30 -3.05 3.42
CA GLY A 85 -0.06 -3.56 2.86
C GLY A 85 -0.29 -4.73 1.92
N VAL A 86 0.29 -4.65 0.72
CA VAL A 86 0.23 -5.73 -0.29
C VAL A 86 1.62 -6.33 -0.43
N PRO A 87 1.82 -7.56 0.07
CA PRO A 87 3.11 -8.25 -0.14
C PRO A 87 3.22 -8.72 -1.58
N ILE A 88 4.37 -8.46 -2.20
CA ILE A 88 4.64 -8.83 -3.60
C ILE A 88 5.52 -10.07 -3.64
N ASP A 89 5.20 -11.00 -4.52
CA ASP A 89 5.85 -12.30 -4.66
C ASP A 89 7.06 -12.27 -5.62
N SER A 90 7.89 -11.25 -5.52
CA SER A 90 9.01 -11.02 -6.45
C SER A 90 10.34 -11.63 -5.99
N SER A 91 10.39 -12.22 -4.79
CA SER A 91 11.62 -12.78 -4.24
C SER A 91 11.76 -14.29 -4.47
N ALA A 92 12.95 -14.81 -4.15
CA ALA A 92 13.21 -16.25 -4.15
C ALA A 92 12.38 -17.02 -3.14
N LEU A 93 11.77 -16.33 -2.16
CA LEU A 93 10.89 -16.93 -1.14
C LEU A 93 9.41 -16.81 -1.50
N ASP A 94 9.10 -16.51 -2.76
CA ASP A 94 7.72 -16.46 -3.30
C ASP A 94 6.79 -15.53 -2.50
N GLY A 95 7.35 -14.45 -1.94
CA GLY A 95 6.57 -13.46 -1.21
C GLY A 95 6.42 -13.73 0.28
N LEU A 96 6.92 -14.85 0.81
CA LEU A 96 6.84 -15.13 2.24
C LEU A 96 7.58 -14.08 3.05
N ASP A 97 8.76 -13.68 2.59
CA ASP A 97 9.55 -12.61 3.20
C ASP A 97 8.79 -11.28 3.21
N ALA A 98 8.14 -10.93 2.09
CA ALA A 98 7.35 -9.72 1.99
C ALA A 98 6.12 -9.77 2.93
N LEU A 99 5.45 -10.90 2.99
CA LEU A 99 4.30 -11.09 3.89
C LEU A 99 4.71 -10.88 5.35
N LEU A 100 5.77 -11.53 5.78
CA LEU A 100 6.23 -11.44 7.18
C LEU A 100 6.70 -10.03 7.52
N ALA A 101 7.43 -9.37 6.61
CA ALA A 101 7.89 -7.99 6.80
C ALA A 101 6.73 -7.00 6.88
N THR A 102 5.65 -7.25 6.15
CA THR A 102 4.49 -6.36 6.11
C THR A 102 3.55 -6.59 7.31
N VAL A 103 3.33 -7.85 7.71
CA VAL A 103 2.31 -8.18 8.70
C VAL A 103 2.79 -8.05 10.14
N GLN A 104 4.07 -8.28 10.42
CA GLN A 104 4.60 -8.33 11.79
C GLN A 104 4.92 -6.92 12.31
N MET A 105 3.90 -6.08 12.40
CA MET A 105 4.04 -4.71 12.89
C MET A 105 3.89 -4.65 14.42
N PRO A 106 4.62 -3.71 15.08
CA PRO A 106 4.52 -3.55 16.53
C PRO A 106 3.18 -2.95 16.95
N PRO A 107 2.75 -3.19 18.20
CA PRO A 107 1.56 -2.54 18.73
C PRO A 107 1.66 -1.02 18.60
N GLY A 108 0.58 -0.39 18.16
CA GLY A 108 0.52 1.06 17.96
C GLY A 108 0.74 1.53 16.53
N VAL A 109 1.32 0.69 15.67
CA VAL A 109 1.55 1.02 14.25
C VAL A 109 1.01 -0.11 13.39
N PRO A 110 -0.32 -0.18 13.16
CA PRO A 110 -0.92 -1.27 12.43
C PRO A 110 -0.81 -1.11 10.92
N VAL A 111 -0.66 -2.25 10.23
CA VAL A 111 -0.81 -2.35 8.78
C VAL A 111 -1.79 -3.49 8.50
N ALA A 112 -2.88 -3.18 7.80
CA ALA A 112 -3.83 -4.20 7.37
C ALA A 112 -3.23 -4.94 6.17
N THR A 113 -2.76 -6.16 6.40
CA THR A 113 -2.02 -6.93 5.40
C THR A 113 -2.93 -7.89 4.67
N VAL A 114 -2.87 -7.87 3.34
CA VAL A 114 -3.69 -8.71 2.47
C VAL A 114 -2.87 -9.87 1.90
N ALA A 115 -3.47 -10.68 1.04
CA ALA A 115 -2.80 -11.83 0.43
C ALA A 115 -1.63 -11.41 -0.47
N ILE A 116 -0.71 -12.34 -0.68
CA ILE A 116 0.46 -12.12 -1.54
C ILE A 116 0.02 -11.98 -3.02
N GLY A 117 0.53 -10.99 -3.69
CA GLY A 117 0.38 -10.82 -5.13
C GLY A 117 -0.98 -10.27 -5.56
N LYS A 118 -1.42 -10.66 -6.77
CA LYS A 118 -2.64 -10.12 -7.38
C LYS A 118 -3.92 -10.30 -6.55
N PRO A 119 -4.18 -11.45 -5.91
CA PRO A 119 -5.34 -11.57 -5.03
C PRO A 119 -5.36 -10.51 -3.94
N GLY A 120 -4.21 -10.26 -3.33
CA GLY A 120 -4.06 -9.22 -2.31
C GLY A 120 -4.27 -7.82 -2.86
N ALA A 121 -3.75 -7.54 -4.06
CA ALA A 121 -3.93 -6.25 -4.71
C ALA A 121 -5.42 -5.95 -4.96
N THR A 122 -6.17 -6.93 -5.44
CA THR A 122 -7.62 -6.79 -5.62
C THR A 122 -8.32 -6.55 -4.28
N ASN A 123 -8.00 -7.35 -3.28
CA ASN A 123 -8.64 -7.24 -1.96
C ASN A 123 -8.25 -5.95 -1.23
N ALA A 124 -7.06 -5.41 -1.46
CA ALA A 124 -6.69 -4.11 -0.92
C ALA A 124 -7.61 -3.01 -1.43
N ALA A 125 -7.93 -3.02 -2.72
CA ALA A 125 -8.85 -2.06 -3.31
C ALA A 125 -10.26 -2.20 -2.72
N ILE A 126 -10.74 -3.42 -2.57
CA ILE A 126 -12.05 -3.70 -1.98
C ILE A 126 -12.08 -3.25 -0.53
N PHE A 127 -11.02 -3.53 0.23
CA PHE A 127 -10.94 -3.13 1.62
C PHE A 127 -10.93 -1.59 1.76
N ALA A 128 -10.20 -0.89 0.90
CA ALA A 128 -10.21 0.57 0.86
C ALA A 128 -11.64 1.10 0.57
N ALA A 129 -12.35 0.47 -0.36
CA ALA A 129 -13.74 0.83 -0.66
C ALA A 129 -14.65 0.62 0.56
N GLN A 130 -14.46 -0.45 1.30
CA GLN A 130 -15.20 -0.71 2.53
C GLN A 130 -14.92 0.33 3.62
N ILE A 131 -13.68 0.81 3.71
CA ILE A 131 -13.30 1.88 4.64
C ILE A 131 -14.01 3.19 4.28
N ILE A 132 -14.08 3.50 3.00
CA ILE A 132 -14.75 4.71 2.51
C ILE A 132 -16.27 4.62 2.75
N GLY A 133 -16.81 3.44 2.64
CA GLY A 133 -18.26 3.22 2.76
C GLY A 133 -18.90 3.35 1.41
#